data_55ded2849b7b206c797e3ad5cf5a2a17
#
_entry.id   55ded2849b7b206c797e3ad5cf5a2a17
#
_cell.length_a   1.000
_cell.length_b   1.000
_cell.length_c   1.000
_cell.angle_alpha   90.00
_cell.angle_beta   90.00
_cell.angle_gamma   90.00
#
_symmetry.space_group_name_H-M   'P 1'
#
loop_
_entity.id
_entity.type
_entity.pdbx_description
1 polymer ?
#
loop_
_entity_poly.entity_id
_entity_poly.type
_entity_poly.pdbx_seq_one_letter_code
_entity_poly.pdbx_strand_id
1 'polypeptide(L)'
;MAKKKLKLKSMKDIKESVKKEKKKSNPEKKRKIGNILGISLITIGIGICSIIIAFFLYIVFTSPEFSQDKLYNQEASVIYFKDGTEMTRLGSENRELKNYEDFPQVLVDALVATEDSRFFQHSGFDAARFTKATLGQLSGNSSAGGASTLSMQLAKNKFNGSDDSGLTGIIRKFKDIYMAVFK
;
A
#
# COMPACT_ATOMS: atom_id res chain seq x y z
N MET A 1 -31.01 -63.32 34.73
CA MET A 1 -30.22 -62.06 34.83
C MET A 1 -28.80 -62.18 34.31
N ALA A 2 -28.09 -63.29 34.38
CA ALA A 2 -26.68 -63.47 33.94
C ALA A 2 -26.45 -63.30 32.43
N LYS A 3 -27.30 -63.81 31.55
CA LYS A 3 -27.21 -63.69 30.07
C LYS A 3 -27.26 -62.23 29.57
N LYS A 4 -28.02 -61.38 30.26
CA LYS A 4 -28.17 -59.97 29.90
C LYS A 4 -26.91 -59.16 30.27
N LYS A 5 -26.21 -59.51 31.37
CA LYS A 5 -24.92 -58.90 31.80
C LYS A 5 -23.78 -59.30 30.87
N LEU A 6 -23.75 -60.58 30.40
CA LEU A 6 -22.74 -61.04 29.45
C LEU A 6 -22.85 -60.32 28.09
N LYS A 7 -24.08 -60.12 27.57
CA LYS A 7 -24.32 -59.45 26.31
C LYS A 7 -23.95 -57.93 26.38
N LEU A 8 -24.17 -57.31 27.53
CA LEU A 8 -23.80 -55.92 27.78
C LEU A 8 -22.27 -55.71 27.90
N LYS A 9 -21.56 -56.69 28.48
CA LYS A 9 -20.11 -56.69 28.59
C LYS A 9 -19.45 -56.82 27.21
N SER A 10 -19.92 -57.75 26.40
CA SER A 10 -19.51 -57.97 25.01
C SER A 10 -19.71 -56.73 24.13
N MET A 11 -20.83 -56.01 24.27
CA MET A 11 -21.13 -54.80 23.51
C MET A 11 -20.23 -53.61 23.92
N LYS A 12 -19.83 -53.53 25.19
CA LYS A 12 -18.87 -52.55 25.66
C LYS A 12 -17.46 -52.83 25.14
N ASP A 13 -17.04 -54.09 25.16
CA ASP A 13 -15.74 -54.50 24.67
C ASP A 13 -15.62 -54.29 23.14
N ILE A 14 -16.69 -54.53 22.38
CA ILE A 14 -16.75 -54.23 20.95
C ILE A 14 -16.68 -52.72 20.69
N LYS A 15 -17.42 -51.91 21.45
CA LYS A 15 -17.36 -50.44 21.32
C LYS A 15 -15.99 -49.89 21.67
N GLU A 16 -15.30 -50.48 22.64
CA GLU A 16 -13.98 -50.05 23.06
C GLU A 16 -12.90 -50.47 22.06
N SER A 17 -12.99 -51.67 21.46
CA SER A 17 -12.12 -52.12 20.37
C SER A 17 -12.32 -51.29 19.12
N VAL A 18 -13.55 -51.00 18.70
CA VAL A 18 -13.86 -50.10 17.57
C VAL A 18 -13.38 -48.67 17.81
N LYS A 19 -13.44 -48.18 19.06
CA LYS A 19 -12.91 -46.88 19.45
C LYS A 19 -11.39 -46.86 19.46
N LYS A 20 -10.74 -47.98 19.81
CA LYS A 20 -9.27 -48.15 19.73
C LYS A 20 -8.78 -48.29 18.28
N GLU A 21 -9.52 -48.94 17.41
CA GLU A 21 -9.20 -48.99 15.97
C GLU A 21 -9.37 -47.64 15.26
N LYS A 22 -10.45 -46.92 15.56
CA LYS A 22 -10.62 -45.54 15.04
C LYS A 22 -9.53 -44.57 15.54
N LYS A 23 -8.90 -44.86 16.69
CA LYS A 23 -7.79 -44.05 17.24
C LYS A 23 -6.42 -44.42 16.69
N LYS A 24 -6.28 -45.56 16.03
CA LYS A 24 -5.09 -45.93 15.25
C LYS A 24 -5.20 -45.34 13.84
N SER A 25 -5.17 -44.00 13.76
CA SER A 25 -4.96 -43.35 12.48
C SER A 25 -3.56 -43.77 11.98
N ASN A 26 -3.53 -44.41 10.80
CA ASN A 26 -2.35 -44.94 10.18
C ASN A 26 -1.28 -43.81 10.12
N PRO A 27 -0.12 -43.96 10.76
CA PRO A 27 0.91 -42.93 10.86
C PRO A 27 1.44 -42.51 9.47
N GLU A 28 1.48 -43.44 8.51
CA GLU A 28 1.82 -43.16 7.13
C GLU A 28 0.82 -42.25 6.42
N LYS A 29 -0.49 -42.46 6.67
CA LYS A 29 -1.54 -41.61 6.10
C LYS A 29 -1.48 -40.18 6.65
N LYS A 30 -1.17 -40.01 7.94
CA LYS A 30 -0.95 -38.69 8.55
C LYS A 30 0.28 -38.00 7.98
N ARG A 31 1.37 -38.74 7.78
CA ARG A 31 2.61 -38.22 7.19
C ARG A 31 2.40 -37.79 5.73
N LYS A 32 1.68 -38.60 4.94
CA LYS A 32 1.35 -38.26 3.54
C LYS A 32 0.46 -37.02 3.47
N ILE A 33 -0.57 -36.90 4.33
CA ILE A 33 -1.43 -35.73 4.40
C ILE A 33 -0.62 -34.50 4.84
N GLY A 34 0.24 -34.63 5.84
CA GLY A 34 1.14 -33.54 6.27
C GLY A 34 2.06 -33.05 5.16
N ASN A 35 2.64 -33.97 4.39
CA ASN A 35 3.48 -33.62 3.25
C ASN A 35 2.71 -32.92 2.13
N ILE A 36 1.50 -33.39 1.81
CA ILE A 36 0.63 -32.77 0.80
C ILE A 36 0.24 -31.34 1.23
N LEU A 37 -0.16 -31.17 2.49
CA LEU A 37 -0.46 -29.83 3.04
C LEU A 37 0.77 -28.92 3.02
N GLY A 38 1.94 -29.44 3.39
CA GLY A 38 3.18 -28.66 3.35
C GLY A 38 3.54 -28.22 1.94
N ILE A 39 3.47 -29.13 0.96
CA ILE A 39 3.73 -28.79 -0.45
C ILE A 39 2.70 -27.78 -0.96
N SER A 40 1.42 -27.94 -0.65
CA SER A 40 0.39 -27.01 -1.09
C SER A 40 0.57 -25.60 -0.49
N LEU A 41 0.99 -25.49 0.78
CA LEU A 41 1.30 -24.19 1.38
C LEU A 41 2.50 -23.52 0.72
N ILE A 42 3.54 -24.27 0.40
CA ILE A 42 4.73 -23.77 -0.31
C ILE A 42 4.34 -23.29 -1.71
N THR A 43 3.57 -24.08 -2.47
CA THR A 43 3.16 -23.69 -3.83
C THR A 43 2.26 -22.45 -3.82
N ILE A 44 1.35 -22.33 -2.87
CA ILE A 44 0.54 -21.12 -2.68
C ILE A 44 1.45 -19.92 -2.34
N GLY A 45 2.41 -20.10 -1.44
CA GLY A 45 3.38 -19.05 -1.08
C GLY A 45 4.18 -18.56 -2.28
N ILE A 46 4.71 -19.47 -3.10
CA ILE A 46 5.43 -19.14 -4.34
C ILE A 46 4.51 -18.39 -5.31
N GLY A 47 3.24 -18.82 -5.45
CA GLY A 47 2.26 -18.15 -6.31
C GLY A 47 2.00 -16.71 -5.87
N ILE A 48 1.80 -16.48 -4.58
CA ILE A 48 1.60 -15.14 -4.01
C ILE A 48 2.85 -14.27 -4.24
N CYS A 49 4.05 -14.79 -3.96
CA CYS A 49 5.30 -14.06 -4.21
C CYS A 49 5.45 -13.69 -5.68
N SER A 50 5.14 -14.60 -6.61
CA SER A 50 5.20 -14.33 -8.05
C SER A 50 4.25 -13.21 -8.47
N ILE A 51 3.03 -13.17 -7.93
CA ILE A 51 2.05 -12.11 -8.18
C ILE A 51 2.57 -10.76 -7.65
N ILE A 52 3.14 -10.74 -6.44
CA ILE A 52 3.70 -9.52 -5.85
C ILE A 52 4.86 -9.00 -6.71
N ILE A 53 5.77 -9.87 -7.13
CA ILE A 53 6.91 -9.49 -8.00
C ILE A 53 6.39 -8.93 -9.33
N ALA A 54 5.45 -9.62 -9.98
CA ALA A 54 4.85 -9.16 -11.23
C ALA A 54 4.17 -7.79 -11.08
N PHE A 55 3.50 -7.54 -9.96
CA PHE A 55 2.91 -6.26 -9.65
C PHE A 55 3.96 -5.16 -9.50
N PHE A 56 5.05 -5.41 -8.77
CA PHE A 56 6.14 -4.45 -8.65
C PHE A 56 6.81 -4.14 -9.99
N LEU A 57 7.07 -5.16 -10.80
CA LEU A 57 7.59 -4.97 -12.15
C LEU A 57 6.64 -4.13 -13.01
N TYR A 58 5.34 -4.41 -12.94
CA TYR A 58 4.33 -3.60 -13.61
C TYR A 58 4.40 -2.12 -13.20
N ILE A 59 4.52 -1.82 -11.90
CA ILE A 59 4.68 -0.44 -11.39
C ILE A 59 5.93 0.22 -11.97
N VAL A 60 7.09 -0.48 -11.92
CA VAL A 60 8.36 0.05 -12.43
C VAL A 60 8.28 0.38 -13.92
N PHE A 61 7.78 -0.56 -14.74
CA PHE A 61 7.74 -0.40 -16.20
C PHE A 61 6.66 0.57 -16.69
N THR A 62 5.59 0.78 -15.89
CA THR A 62 4.49 1.67 -16.28
C THR A 62 4.52 3.02 -15.57
N SER A 63 5.47 3.25 -14.67
CA SER A 63 5.67 4.56 -14.04
C SER A 63 6.26 5.55 -15.04
N PRO A 64 5.80 6.81 -15.04
CA PRO A 64 6.35 7.83 -15.92
C PRO A 64 7.86 8.05 -15.67
N GLU A 65 8.56 8.48 -16.72
CA GLU A 65 9.93 8.94 -16.56
C GLU A 65 9.97 10.25 -15.78
N PHE A 66 10.93 10.34 -14.87
CA PHE A 66 11.19 11.57 -14.16
C PHE A 66 11.81 12.58 -15.13
N SER A 67 11.25 13.79 -15.18
CA SER A 67 11.79 14.92 -15.93
C SER A 67 11.73 16.16 -15.07
N GLN A 68 12.87 16.84 -14.95
CA GLN A 68 12.93 18.12 -14.24
C GLN A 68 12.03 19.18 -14.88
N ASP A 69 11.90 19.20 -16.20
CA ASP A 69 11.05 20.14 -16.92
C ASP A 69 9.57 20.04 -16.51
N LYS A 70 9.12 18.84 -16.12
CA LYS A 70 7.76 18.63 -15.62
C LYS A 70 7.54 19.16 -14.19
N LEU A 71 8.60 19.35 -13.42
CA LEU A 71 8.51 19.96 -12.09
C LEU A 71 8.19 21.44 -12.18
N TYR A 72 8.79 22.11 -13.16
CA TYR A 72 8.57 23.52 -13.42
C TYR A 72 7.37 23.64 -14.37
N ASN A 73 6.24 24.10 -13.83
CA ASN A 73 5.12 24.45 -14.70
C ASN A 73 5.48 25.72 -15.45
N GLN A 74 4.87 25.88 -16.63
CA GLN A 74 4.97 27.15 -17.35
C GLN A 74 4.41 28.27 -16.47
N GLU A 75 5.16 29.35 -16.34
CA GLU A 75 4.67 30.58 -15.73
C GLU A 75 3.54 31.17 -16.56
N ALA A 76 2.68 31.94 -15.90
CA ALA A 76 1.71 32.75 -16.62
C ALA A 76 2.44 33.77 -17.49
N SER A 77 2.04 33.92 -18.75
CA SER A 77 2.53 34.99 -19.60
C SER A 77 2.04 36.32 -19.07
N VAL A 78 2.95 37.26 -18.79
CA VAL A 78 2.61 38.59 -18.29
C VAL A 78 2.65 39.57 -19.45
N ILE A 79 1.55 40.32 -19.63
CA ILE A 79 1.45 41.39 -20.62
C ILE A 79 1.64 42.70 -19.86
N TYR A 80 2.52 43.54 -20.39
CA TYR A 80 2.85 44.85 -19.82
C TYR A 80 2.33 45.97 -20.70
N PHE A 81 1.94 47.08 -20.10
CA PHE A 81 1.76 48.35 -20.80
C PHE A 81 3.09 48.87 -21.29
N LYS A 82 3.04 49.86 -22.20
CA LYS A 82 4.27 50.50 -22.76
C LYS A 82 5.13 51.18 -21.69
N ASP A 83 4.53 51.57 -20.59
CA ASP A 83 5.20 52.18 -19.45
C ASP A 83 5.85 51.16 -18.48
N GLY A 84 5.75 49.87 -18.78
CA GLY A 84 6.30 48.79 -17.96
C GLY A 84 5.40 48.32 -16.82
N THR A 85 4.21 48.90 -16.68
CA THR A 85 3.23 48.43 -15.70
C THR A 85 2.57 47.11 -16.18
N GLU A 86 2.30 46.18 -15.25
CA GLU A 86 1.63 44.93 -15.55
C GLU A 86 0.18 45.20 -15.98
N MET A 87 -0.20 44.75 -17.17
CA MET A 87 -1.55 44.87 -17.71
C MET A 87 -2.41 43.71 -17.31
N THR A 88 -1.93 42.49 -17.56
CA THR A 88 -2.68 41.25 -17.24
C THR A 88 -1.74 40.05 -17.31
N ARG A 89 -2.18 38.95 -16.67
CA ARG A 89 -1.54 37.64 -16.77
C ARG A 89 -2.41 36.69 -17.55
N LEU A 90 -1.82 36.02 -18.54
CA LEU A 90 -2.47 34.99 -19.34
C LEU A 90 -1.94 33.63 -18.93
N GLY A 91 -2.84 32.79 -18.46
CA GLY A 91 -2.52 31.41 -18.06
C GLY A 91 -3.70 30.79 -17.32
N SER A 92 -3.75 29.45 -17.25
CA SER A 92 -4.76 28.74 -16.48
C SER A 92 -4.63 28.96 -14.96
N GLU A 93 -3.43 29.34 -14.51
CA GLU A 93 -3.10 29.57 -13.12
C GLU A 93 -2.09 30.74 -12.99
N ASN A 94 -2.31 31.58 -12.00
CA ASN A 94 -1.36 32.64 -11.65
C ASN A 94 -0.19 32.04 -10.87
N ARG A 95 0.84 31.60 -11.57
CA ARG A 95 2.05 31.03 -10.98
C ARG A 95 3.22 31.95 -11.18
N GLU A 96 4.00 32.09 -10.14
CA GLU A 96 5.29 32.76 -10.13
C GLU A 96 6.31 31.79 -9.53
N LEU A 97 7.38 31.50 -10.29
CA LEU A 97 8.46 30.66 -9.81
C LEU A 97 9.32 31.46 -8.83
N LYS A 98 9.62 30.89 -7.70
CA LYS A 98 10.49 31.43 -6.67
C LYS A 98 11.56 30.41 -6.31
N ASN A 99 12.74 30.87 -5.96
CA ASN A 99 13.76 30.01 -5.38
C ASN A 99 13.38 29.66 -3.94
N TYR A 100 13.92 28.57 -3.43
CA TYR A 100 13.63 28.11 -2.07
C TYR A 100 14.00 29.19 -1.02
N GLU A 101 15.08 29.91 -1.25
CA GLU A 101 15.60 30.97 -0.39
C GLU A 101 14.69 32.21 -0.31
N ASP A 102 13.80 32.38 -1.30
CA ASP A 102 12.84 33.50 -1.33
C ASP A 102 11.62 33.24 -0.42
N PHE A 103 11.45 32.00 0.07
CA PHE A 103 10.35 31.65 0.96
C PHE A 103 10.68 31.95 2.43
N PRO A 104 9.81 32.63 3.18
CA PRO A 104 9.97 32.75 4.61
C PRO A 104 9.98 31.37 5.28
N GLN A 105 10.90 31.12 6.21
CA GLN A 105 11.01 29.84 6.91
C GLN A 105 9.69 29.42 7.57
N VAL A 106 8.94 30.37 8.12
CA VAL A 106 7.63 30.10 8.74
C VAL A 106 6.63 29.47 7.76
N LEU A 107 6.70 29.81 6.46
CA LEU A 107 5.83 29.20 5.45
C LEU A 107 6.23 27.76 5.18
N VAL A 108 7.53 27.49 5.08
CA VAL A 108 8.07 26.13 4.92
C VAL A 108 7.70 25.26 6.11
N ASP A 109 7.90 25.77 7.32
CA ASP A 109 7.56 25.07 8.56
C ASP A 109 6.06 24.78 8.66
N ALA A 110 5.21 25.73 8.31
CA ALA A 110 3.76 25.56 8.30
C ALA A 110 3.33 24.49 7.29
N LEU A 111 3.89 24.50 6.08
CA LEU A 111 3.60 23.49 5.06
C LEU A 111 4.02 22.09 5.54
N VAL A 112 5.24 21.94 6.02
CA VAL A 112 5.76 20.67 6.54
C VAL A 112 4.94 20.19 7.74
N ALA A 113 4.62 21.06 8.68
CA ALA A 113 3.86 20.70 9.87
C ALA A 113 2.44 20.20 9.54
N THR A 114 1.79 20.80 8.52
CA THR A 114 0.43 20.46 8.14
C THR A 114 0.33 19.24 7.23
N GLU A 115 1.18 19.17 6.21
CA GLU A 115 1.10 18.14 5.17
C GLU A 115 1.93 16.91 5.52
N ASP A 116 3.12 17.11 6.04
CA ASP A 116 4.07 16.03 6.29
C ASP A 116 5.03 16.32 7.44
N SER A 117 4.51 16.32 8.67
CA SER A 117 5.27 16.69 9.87
C SER A 117 6.55 15.89 10.12
N ARG A 118 6.74 14.79 9.39
CA ARG A 118 7.92 13.93 9.47
C ARG A 118 8.76 13.95 8.19
N PHE A 119 8.56 14.95 7.32
CA PHE A 119 9.21 15.07 6.01
C PHE A 119 10.73 14.85 6.07
N PHE A 120 11.40 15.42 7.04
CA PHE A 120 12.86 15.28 7.22
C PHE A 120 13.31 13.98 7.90
N GLN A 121 12.36 13.07 8.22
CA GLN A 121 12.65 11.80 8.90
C GLN A 121 12.52 10.58 7.98
N HIS A 122 12.10 10.77 6.73
CA HIS A 122 11.95 9.70 5.76
C HIS A 122 12.48 10.11 4.38
N SER A 123 12.70 9.12 3.50
CA SER A 123 13.19 9.33 2.13
C SER A 123 12.05 9.17 1.11
N GLY A 124 11.11 10.10 1.11
CA GLY A 124 9.99 10.15 0.17
C GLY A 124 8.74 9.36 0.61
N PHE A 125 8.86 8.32 1.44
CA PHE A 125 7.75 7.50 1.93
C PHE A 125 7.83 7.27 3.44
N ASP A 126 6.77 7.63 4.17
CA ASP A 126 6.64 7.37 5.60
C ASP A 126 5.86 6.09 5.87
N ALA A 127 6.55 4.96 6.01
CA ALA A 127 5.95 3.65 6.24
C ALA A 127 5.13 3.59 7.54
N ALA A 128 5.57 4.26 8.61
CA ALA A 128 4.86 4.25 9.88
C ALA A 128 3.53 5.02 9.79
N ARG A 129 3.54 6.20 9.17
CA ARG A 129 2.32 7.00 8.91
C ARG A 129 1.37 6.28 7.97
N PHE A 130 1.89 5.67 6.91
CA PHE A 130 1.11 4.88 5.96
C PHE A 130 0.42 3.70 6.63
N THR A 131 1.14 2.92 7.44
CA THR A 131 0.59 1.79 8.17
C THR A 131 -0.50 2.23 9.15
N LYS A 132 -0.24 3.30 9.93
CA LYS A 132 -1.22 3.85 10.86
C LYS A 132 -2.51 4.29 10.15
N ALA A 133 -2.38 5.03 9.05
CA ALA A 133 -3.53 5.50 8.27
C ALA A 133 -4.32 4.34 7.66
N THR A 134 -3.63 3.34 7.09
CA THR A 134 -4.26 2.16 6.49
C THR A 134 -5.00 1.33 7.51
N LEU A 135 -4.40 1.04 8.66
CA LEU A 135 -5.06 0.32 9.77
C LEU A 135 -6.24 1.10 10.34
N GLY A 136 -6.11 2.43 10.44
CA GLY A 136 -7.19 3.30 10.86
C GLY A 136 -8.38 3.23 9.92
N GLN A 137 -8.16 3.31 8.62
CA GLN A 137 -9.22 3.18 7.61
C GLN A 137 -9.90 1.79 7.65
N LEU A 138 -9.12 0.72 7.78
CA LEU A 138 -9.65 -0.64 7.90
C LEU A 138 -10.49 -0.83 9.17
N SER A 139 -10.16 -0.11 10.24
CA SER A 139 -10.93 -0.13 11.51
C SER A 139 -12.10 0.86 11.54
N GLY A 140 -12.39 1.56 10.44
CA GLY A 140 -13.47 2.55 10.35
C GLY A 140 -13.15 3.89 11.01
N ASN A 141 -11.90 4.13 11.41
CA ASN A 141 -11.46 5.39 12.00
C ASN A 141 -11.02 6.38 10.91
N SER A 142 -11.92 7.23 10.48
CA SER A 142 -11.65 8.29 9.48
C SER A 142 -10.69 9.38 9.98
N SER A 143 -10.44 9.47 11.29
CA SER A 143 -9.51 10.43 11.89
C SER A 143 -8.04 9.99 11.86
N ALA A 144 -7.71 8.87 11.20
CA ALA A 144 -6.34 8.33 11.16
C ALA A 144 -5.34 9.22 10.37
N GLY A 145 -5.83 10.27 9.73
CA GLY A 145 -5.04 11.22 8.93
C GLY A 145 -4.67 10.72 7.53
N GLY A 146 -4.07 11.58 6.75
CA GLY A 146 -3.58 11.25 5.40
C GLY A 146 -2.31 10.40 5.43
N ALA A 147 -2.19 9.45 4.51
CA ALA A 147 -1.03 8.57 4.38
C ALA A 147 0.01 9.08 3.36
N SER A 148 -0.28 10.14 2.62
CA SER A 148 0.59 10.65 1.57
C SER A 148 1.62 11.63 2.13
N THR A 149 2.86 11.51 1.69
CA THR A 149 3.95 12.47 1.96
C THR A 149 3.94 13.60 0.95
N LEU A 150 4.67 14.68 1.22
CA LEU A 150 4.87 15.78 0.25
C LEU A 150 5.48 15.28 -1.06
N SER A 151 6.45 14.38 -1.00
CA SER A 151 7.06 13.76 -2.20
C SER A 151 6.04 12.95 -3.02
N MET A 152 5.16 12.20 -2.37
CA MET A 152 4.08 11.47 -3.04
C MET A 152 3.06 12.41 -3.66
N GLN A 153 2.73 13.52 -2.99
CA GLN A 153 1.82 14.54 -3.54
C GLN A 153 2.44 15.21 -4.77
N LEU A 154 3.75 15.49 -4.75
CA LEU A 154 4.47 16.01 -5.90
C LEU A 154 4.42 15.03 -7.07
N ALA A 155 4.73 13.75 -6.82
CA ALA A 155 4.68 12.68 -7.83
C ALA A 155 3.27 12.57 -8.45
N LYS A 156 2.23 12.57 -7.62
CA LYS A 156 0.83 12.58 -8.07
C LYS A 156 0.54 13.76 -9.00
N ASN A 157 0.83 14.97 -8.54
CA ASN A 157 0.39 16.19 -9.21
C ASN A 157 1.15 16.46 -10.51
N LYS A 158 2.41 16.01 -10.61
CA LYS A 158 3.27 16.29 -11.77
C LYS A 158 3.36 15.16 -12.79
N PHE A 159 3.18 13.92 -12.36
CA PHE A 159 3.48 12.76 -13.21
C PHE A 159 2.32 11.80 -13.37
N ASN A 160 1.58 11.48 -12.31
CA ASN A 160 0.61 10.38 -12.33
C ASN A 160 -0.85 10.81 -12.49
N GLY A 161 -1.13 12.12 -12.42
CA GLY A 161 -2.50 12.66 -12.52
C GLY A 161 -3.37 12.37 -11.29
N SER A 162 -4.67 12.67 -11.41
CA SER A 162 -5.63 12.71 -10.30
C SER A 162 -6.69 11.59 -10.33
N ASP A 163 -6.47 10.49 -11.06
CA ASP A 163 -7.41 9.36 -11.00
C ASP A 163 -7.30 8.67 -9.65
N ASP A 164 -8.30 8.89 -8.80
CA ASP A 164 -8.35 8.40 -7.42
C ASP A 164 -9.38 7.27 -7.24
N SER A 165 -9.98 6.75 -8.32
CA SER A 165 -11.06 5.77 -8.24
C SER A 165 -10.58 4.31 -8.28
N GLY A 166 -11.15 3.48 -7.41
CA GLY A 166 -11.05 2.02 -7.46
C GLY A 166 -9.61 1.47 -7.54
N LEU A 167 -9.42 0.48 -8.40
CA LEU A 167 -8.12 -0.19 -8.60
C LEU A 167 -7.08 0.72 -9.25
N THR A 168 -7.50 1.62 -10.14
CA THR A 168 -6.61 2.59 -10.79
C THR A 168 -6.00 3.55 -9.77
N GLY A 169 -6.79 4.01 -8.81
CA GLY A 169 -6.30 4.83 -7.70
C GLY A 169 -5.28 4.11 -6.82
N ILE A 170 -5.48 2.80 -6.56
CA ILE A 170 -4.49 2.00 -5.83
C ILE A 170 -3.19 1.88 -6.61
N ILE A 171 -3.25 1.51 -7.90
CA ILE A 171 -2.07 1.40 -8.78
C ILE A 171 -1.32 2.73 -8.84
N ARG A 172 -2.05 3.84 -9.05
CA ARG A 172 -1.47 5.18 -9.05
C ARG A 172 -0.74 5.46 -7.73
N LYS A 173 -1.33 5.15 -6.58
CA LYS A 173 -0.70 5.37 -5.27
C LYS A 173 0.61 4.61 -5.12
N PHE A 174 0.72 3.39 -5.66
CA PHE A 174 1.98 2.65 -5.69
C PHE A 174 3.00 3.29 -6.64
N LYS A 175 2.57 3.87 -7.77
CA LYS A 175 3.45 4.66 -8.64
C LYS A 175 3.93 5.93 -7.95
N ASP A 176 3.07 6.63 -7.20
CA ASP A 176 3.47 7.81 -6.42
C ASP A 176 4.55 7.44 -5.38
N ILE A 177 4.38 6.30 -4.68
CA ILE A 177 5.39 5.79 -3.74
C ILE A 177 6.70 5.45 -4.47
N TYR A 178 6.61 4.74 -5.59
CA TYR A 178 7.80 4.38 -6.37
C TYR A 178 8.57 5.62 -6.83
N MET A 179 7.87 6.62 -7.37
CA MET A 179 8.50 7.86 -7.80
C MET A 179 9.07 8.66 -6.64
N ALA A 180 8.36 8.77 -5.52
CA ALA A 180 8.82 9.51 -4.36
C ALA A 180 10.08 8.93 -3.71
N VAL A 181 10.32 7.62 -3.85
CA VAL A 181 11.46 6.93 -3.22
C VAL A 181 12.65 6.76 -4.17
N PHE A 182 12.39 6.51 -5.46
CA PHE A 182 13.42 6.06 -6.39
C PHE A 182 13.74 7.02 -7.53
N LYS A 183 12.97 8.09 -7.69
CA LYS A 183 13.17 9.11 -8.76
C LYS A 183 13.36 10.49 -8.20
#